data_040460a750589777605e0354360cb674
#
_entry.id   040460a750589777605e0354360cb674
#
_cell.length_a   1.000
_cell.length_b   1.000
_cell.length_c   1.000
_cell.angle_alpha   90.00
_cell.angle_beta   90.00
_cell.angle_gamma   90.00
#
_symmetry.space_group_name_H-M   'P 1'
#
loop_
_entity.id
_entity.type
_entity.pdbx_description
1 polymer ?
#
loop_
_entity_poly.entity_id
_entity_poly.type
_entity_poly.pdbx_seq_one_letter_code
_entity_poly.pdbx_strand_id
1 'polypeptide(L)'
;RLSDRPVIIGSGPAGLFCAYLLAGEGYRPLIIERGASVRERRRDVEKFWETGVLDPASNVQFGEGGAGTFSDGKLNTLVKDPAGRNRFVLETFVKFGAPEDILWEQKPHIGTDILINVVEAMRREIEKMGGEFRFHSQVTDLIPEEKVLIINEKEKIRAGAAVLAVGHSARDTF
;
A
#
# COMPACT_ATOMS: atom_id res chain seq x y z
N ARG A 1 -13.06 -2.59 -21.43
CA ARG A 1 -12.05 -1.61 -20.97
C ARG A 1 -12.76 -0.59 -20.10
N LEU A 2 -12.15 -0.16 -18.99
CA LEU A 2 -12.67 0.93 -18.16
C LEU A 2 -12.60 2.24 -18.94
N SER A 3 -13.62 3.11 -18.80
CA SER A 3 -13.64 4.45 -19.41
C SER A 3 -12.62 5.38 -18.75
N ASP A 4 -12.48 5.22 -17.43
CA ASP A 4 -11.56 5.97 -16.61
C ASP A 4 -10.57 5.03 -15.93
N ARG A 5 -9.46 5.57 -15.39
CA ARG A 5 -8.45 4.78 -14.68
C ARG A 5 -9.00 4.15 -13.39
N PRO A 6 -8.54 2.96 -12.99
CA PRO A 6 -8.87 2.44 -11.68
C PRO A 6 -8.20 3.28 -10.58
N VAL A 7 -8.92 3.49 -9.47
CA VAL A 7 -8.41 4.18 -8.29
C VAL A 7 -8.34 3.20 -7.13
N ILE A 8 -7.19 3.15 -6.47
CA ILE A 8 -6.94 2.29 -5.31
C ILE A 8 -6.78 3.19 -4.09
N ILE A 9 -7.58 2.94 -3.07
CA ILE A 9 -7.63 3.73 -1.84
C ILE A 9 -6.83 2.99 -0.78
N GLY A 10 -5.66 3.53 -0.46
CA GLY A 10 -4.68 2.96 0.45
C GLY A 10 -3.53 2.26 -0.27
N SER A 11 -2.31 2.51 0.19
CA SER A 11 -1.05 1.93 -0.30
C SER A 11 -0.43 0.93 0.69
N GLY A 12 -1.25 0.29 1.50
CA GLY A 12 -0.86 -0.89 2.27
C GLY A 12 -0.60 -2.10 1.36
N PRO A 13 -0.28 -3.29 1.91
CA PRO A 13 0.05 -4.47 1.11
C PRO A 13 -1.01 -4.80 0.05
N ALA A 14 -2.30 -4.76 0.42
CA ALA A 14 -3.39 -5.04 -0.52
C ALA A 14 -3.42 -4.03 -1.68
N GLY A 15 -3.26 -2.74 -1.39
CA GLY A 15 -3.25 -1.69 -2.41
C GLY A 15 -2.03 -1.77 -3.32
N LEU A 16 -0.84 -2.01 -2.77
CA LEU A 16 0.41 -2.17 -3.54
C LEU A 16 0.34 -3.36 -4.50
N PHE A 17 -0.11 -4.53 -4.03
CA PHE A 17 -0.26 -5.71 -4.89
C PHE A 17 -1.35 -5.53 -5.95
N CYS A 18 -2.49 -4.92 -5.58
CA CYS A 18 -3.53 -4.57 -6.54
C CYS A 18 -3.00 -3.62 -7.64
N ALA A 19 -2.27 -2.57 -7.25
CA ALA A 19 -1.65 -1.63 -8.17
C ALA A 19 -0.63 -2.30 -9.09
N TYR A 20 0.22 -3.16 -8.53
CA TYR A 20 1.24 -3.90 -9.27
C TYR A 20 0.63 -4.81 -10.35
N LEU A 21 -0.40 -5.58 -9.99
CA LEU A 21 -1.11 -6.46 -10.92
C LEU A 21 -1.83 -5.66 -12.02
N LEU A 22 -2.57 -4.60 -11.64
CA LEU A 22 -3.28 -3.77 -12.61
C LEU A 22 -2.32 -3.04 -13.56
N ALA A 23 -1.21 -2.53 -13.06
CA ALA A 23 -0.19 -1.88 -13.89
C ALA A 23 0.47 -2.88 -14.85
N GLY A 24 0.75 -4.12 -14.39
CA GLY A 24 1.25 -5.20 -15.23
C GLY A 24 0.31 -5.59 -16.37
N GLU A 25 -1.00 -5.45 -16.17
CA GLU A 25 -2.04 -5.67 -17.20
C GLU A 25 -2.28 -4.43 -18.09
N GLY A 26 -1.45 -3.40 -17.98
CA GLY A 26 -1.51 -2.20 -18.80
C GLY A 26 -2.56 -1.17 -18.38
N TYR A 27 -3.18 -1.33 -17.20
CA TYR A 27 -3.96 -0.27 -16.58
C TYR A 27 -3.02 0.79 -15.98
N ARG A 28 -3.54 2.00 -15.79
CA ARG A 28 -2.81 3.11 -15.15
C ARG A 28 -3.45 3.43 -13.81
N PRO A 29 -3.27 2.59 -12.77
CA PRO A 29 -3.94 2.80 -11.51
C PRO A 29 -3.47 4.11 -10.86
N LEU A 30 -4.42 4.82 -10.22
CA LEU A 30 -4.13 5.92 -9.31
C LEU A 30 -4.26 5.40 -7.88
N ILE A 31 -3.19 5.51 -7.12
CA ILE A 31 -3.15 5.08 -5.72
C ILE A 31 -3.22 6.32 -4.84
N ILE A 32 -4.25 6.38 -3.99
CA ILE A 32 -4.50 7.48 -3.05
C ILE A 32 -4.13 7.00 -1.66
N GLU A 33 -3.14 7.65 -1.05
CA GLU A 33 -2.67 7.35 0.30
C GLU A 33 -2.79 8.58 1.19
N ARG A 34 -3.45 8.39 2.35
CA ARG A 34 -3.62 9.48 3.31
C ARG A 34 -2.32 9.92 3.98
N GLY A 35 -1.43 8.99 4.20
CA GLY A 35 -0.14 9.21 4.84
C GLY A 35 0.97 9.55 3.86
N ALA A 36 2.18 9.54 4.38
CA ALA A 36 3.40 9.87 3.65
C ALA A 36 3.96 8.68 2.85
N SER A 37 4.90 8.97 1.95
CA SER A 37 5.74 7.96 1.30
C SER A 37 6.57 7.22 2.36
N VAL A 38 7.00 5.98 2.06
CA VAL A 38 7.66 5.14 3.06
C VAL A 38 8.94 5.77 3.64
N ARG A 39 9.67 6.56 2.86
CA ARG A 39 10.88 7.28 3.33
C ARG A 39 10.55 8.46 4.23
N GLU A 40 9.51 9.20 3.92
CA GLU A 40 9.03 10.31 4.73
C GLU A 40 8.39 9.78 6.02
N ARG A 41 7.54 8.76 5.90
CA ARG A 41 6.92 8.05 7.02
C ARG A 41 7.95 7.52 8.03
N ARG A 42 9.12 7.00 7.57
CA ARG A 42 10.20 6.61 8.46
C ARG A 42 10.61 7.75 9.38
N ARG A 43 10.77 8.95 8.83
CA ARG A 43 11.12 10.16 9.63
C ARG A 43 10.01 10.54 10.61
N ASP A 44 8.75 10.41 10.21
CA ASP A 44 7.60 10.68 11.07
C ASP A 44 7.56 9.71 12.26
N VAL A 45 7.83 8.44 12.02
CA VAL A 45 7.90 7.39 13.04
C VAL A 45 9.10 7.62 13.99
N GLU A 46 10.29 7.92 13.47
CA GLU A 46 11.47 8.24 14.26
C GLU A 46 11.21 9.48 15.14
N LYS A 47 10.64 10.54 14.58
CA LYS A 47 10.25 11.75 15.31
C LYS A 47 9.24 11.45 16.42
N PHE A 48 8.26 10.59 16.16
CA PHE A 48 7.31 10.17 17.20
C PHE A 48 8.01 9.44 18.35
N TRP A 49 8.94 8.54 18.07
CA TRP A 49 9.69 7.84 19.11
C TRP A 49 10.59 8.76 19.93
N GLU A 50 11.15 9.79 19.31
CA GLU A 50 12.01 10.76 20.00
C GLU A 50 11.23 11.79 20.82
N THR A 51 10.09 12.24 20.31
CA THR A 51 9.37 13.41 20.86
C THR A 51 8.04 13.08 21.53
N GLY A 52 7.47 11.90 21.28
CA GLY A 52 6.11 11.52 21.69
C GLY A 52 5.00 12.22 20.88
N VAL A 53 5.33 13.04 19.88
CA VAL A 53 4.35 13.77 19.07
C VAL A 53 3.91 12.91 17.90
N LEU A 54 2.67 12.42 17.96
CA LEU A 54 2.06 11.58 16.91
C LEU A 54 1.50 12.43 15.77
N ASP A 55 1.87 12.09 14.53
CA ASP A 55 1.13 12.52 13.34
C ASP A 55 -0.05 11.56 13.09
N PRO A 56 -1.31 12.01 13.14
CA PRO A 56 -2.47 11.14 12.95
C PRO A 56 -2.62 10.64 11.50
N ALA A 57 -1.95 11.26 10.53
CA ALA A 57 -2.03 10.87 9.12
C ALA A 57 -0.86 9.99 8.69
N SER A 58 0.34 10.13 9.31
CA SER A 58 1.56 9.40 8.95
C SER A 58 2.27 8.89 10.21
N ASN A 59 2.24 7.57 10.44
CA ASN A 59 2.76 6.95 11.66
C ASN A 59 2.99 5.44 11.45
N VAL A 60 3.14 4.66 12.52
CA VAL A 60 3.33 3.20 12.47
C VAL A 60 2.14 2.43 11.86
N GLN A 61 0.94 3.02 11.78
CA GLN A 61 -0.25 2.40 11.21
C GLN A 61 -0.57 2.89 9.79
N PHE A 62 -0.37 4.20 9.54
CA PHE A 62 -0.77 4.88 8.32
C PHE A 62 0.43 5.34 7.50
N GLY A 63 0.27 5.29 6.17
CA GLY A 63 1.27 5.62 5.18
C GLY A 63 1.65 4.44 4.29
N GLU A 64 2.48 4.71 3.30
CA GLU A 64 2.91 3.74 2.29
C GLU A 64 3.48 2.46 2.93
N GLY A 65 3.04 1.30 2.42
CA GLY A 65 3.41 -0.02 2.92
C GLY A 65 2.51 -0.54 4.05
N GLY A 66 1.64 0.32 4.63
CA GLY A 66 0.71 -0.05 5.70
C GLY A 66 1.39 -0.39 7.03
N ALA A 67 0.61 -0.88 8.00
CA ALA A 67 1.10 -1.14 9.37
C ALA A 67 2.23 -2.19 9.45
N GLY A 68 2.29 -3.11 8.47
CA GLY A 68 3.32 -4.16 8.45
C GLY A 68 4.75 -3.64 8.26
N THR A 69 4.93 -2.51 7.59
CA THR A 69 6.25 -1.96 7.25
C THR A 69 7.10 -1.60 8.49
N PHE A 70 6.45 -1.15 9.56
CA PHE A 70 7.11 -0.77 10.82
C PHE A 70 6.75 -1.72 11.97
N SER A 71 6.39 -2.95 11.66
CA SER A 71 6.14 -4.03 12.61
C SER A 71 7.39 -4.85 12.88
N ASP A 72 7.24 -6.00 13.52
CA ASP A 72 8.33 -6.95 13.78
C ASP A 72 8.78 -7.73 12.53
N GLY A 73 8.21 -7.46 11.36
CA GLY A 73 8.65 -8.04 10.07
C GLY A 73 8.28 -9.50 9.84
N LYS A 74 7.49 -10.10 10.71
CA LYS A 74 7.04 -11.49 10.54
C LYS A 74 6.03 -11.62 9.40
N LEU A 75 6.27 -12.59 8.52
CA LEU A 75 5.40 -12.92 7.37
C LEU A 75 4.60 -14.21 7.59
N ASN A 76 4.29 -14.53 8.84
CA ASN A 76 3.59 -15.77 9.17
C ASN A 76 2.10 -15.67 8.82
N THR A 77 1.60 -16.73 8.18
CA THR A 77 0.16 -16.91 7.95
C THR A 77 -0.26 -18.34 8.27
N LEU A 78 -1.45 -18.50 8.85
CA LEU A 78 -2.09 -19.79 9.04
C LEU A 78 -3.08 -20.12 7.91
N VAL A 79 -3.21 -19.26 6.92
CA VAL A 79 -4.12 -19.44 5.79
C VAL A 79 -3.57 -20.51 4.86
N LYS A 80 -4.38 -21.54 4.58
CA LYS A 80 -4.09 -22.50 3.51
C LYS A 80 -4.15 -21.80 2.15
N ASP A 81 -3.14 -22.02 1.32
CA ASP A 81 -2.98 -21.36 0.03
C ASP A 81 -2.97 -22.33 -1.16
N PRO A 82 -4.10 -22.95 -1.47
CA PRO A 82 -4.17 -23.89 -2.59
C PRO A 82 -3.96 -23.23 -3.97
N ALA A 83 -4.07 -21.90 -4.03
CA ALA A 83 -3.89 -21.12 -5.27
C ALA A 83 -2.46 -20.54 -5.44
N GLY A 84 -1.55 -20.77 -4.50
CA GLY A 84 -0.17 -20.27 -4.55
C GLY A 84 -0.02 -18.75 -4.39
N ARG A 85 -1.01 -18.07 -3.82
CA ARG A 85 -0.99 -16.59 -3.67
C ARG A 85 0.06 -16.13 -2.67
N ASN A 86 0.25 -16.86 -1.57
CA ASN A 86 1.31 -16.58 -0.60
C ASN A 86 2.68 -16.70 -1.26
N ARG A 87 2.87 -17.75 -2.06
CA ARG A 87 4.11 -17.95 -2.82
C ARG A 87 4.37 -16.77 -3.76
N PHE A 88 3.37 -16.34 -4.50
CA PHE A 88 3.47 -15.17 -5.38
C PHE A 88 3.86 -13.90 -4.63
N VAL A 89 3.30 -13.66 -3.42
CA VAL A 89 3.66 -12.51 -2.57
C VAL A 89 5.14 -12.56 -2.18
N LEU A 90 5.62 -13.71 -1.69
CA LEU A 90 7.01 -13.88 -1.27
C LEU A 90 7.98 -13.72 -2.45
N GLU A 91 7.68 -14.34 -3.60
CA GLU A 91 8.48 -14.20 -4.83
C GLU A 91 8.51 -12.73 -5.31
N THR A 92 7.41 -12.00 -5.17
CA THR A 92 7.35 -10.58 -5.49
C THR A 92 8.25 -9.78 -4.54
N PHE A 93 8.24 -10.06 -3.25
CA PHE A 93 9.15 -9.40 -2.30
C PHE A 93 10.61 -9.68 -2.62
N VAL A 94 10.97 -10.92 -2.94
CA VAL A 94 12.34 -11.27 -3.39
C VAL A 94 12.72 -10.52 -4.66
N LYS A 95 11.82 -10.46 -5.65
CA LYS A 95 12.03 -9.68 -6.88
C LYS A 95 12.37 -8.22 -6.59
N PHE A 96 11.82 -7.64 -5.53
CA PHE A 96 12.04 -6.26 -5.13
C PHE A 96 13.08 -6.07 -4.03
N GLY A 97 13.87 -7.10 -3.71
CA GLY A 97 15.06 -7.00 -2.87
C GLY A 97 14.95 -7.59 -1.48
N ALA A 98 13.89 -8.36 -1.18
CA ALA A 98 13.87 -9.17 0.02
C ALA A 98 14.86 -10.36 -0.10
N PRO A 99 15.39 -10.88 1.02
CA PRO A 99 16.23 -12.06 1.03
C PRO A 99 15.50 -13.29 0.45
N GLU A 100 16.21 -14.13 -0.29
CA GLU A 100 15.61 -15.31 -0.92
C GLU A 100 15.16 -16.38 0.09
N ASP A 101 15.76 -16.42 1.28
CA ASP A 101 15.46 -17.37 2.35
C ASP A 101 13.99 -17.34 2.79
N ILE A 102 13.30 -16.21 2.64
CA ILE A 102 11.87 -16.11 2.93
C ILE A 102 11.00 -17.10 2.11
N LEU A 103 11.53 -17.64 1.02
CA LEU A 103 10.81 -18.57 0.15
C LEU A 103 10.70 -19.99 0.73
N TRP A 104 11.59 -20.37 1.66
CA TRP A 104 11.66 -21.73 2.24
C TRP A 104 11.70 -21.75 3.76
N GLU A 105 11.90 -20.63 4.42
CA GLU A 105 11.82 -20.56 5.88
C GLU A 105 10.39 -20.81 6.38
N GLN A 106 10.29 -21.58 7.48
CA GLN A 106 8.98 -21.86 8.11
C GLN A 106 8.36 -20.61 8.76
N LYS A 107 9.19 -19.65 9.16
CA LYS A 107 8.77 -18.39 9.80
C LYS A 107 9.54 -17.24 9.14
N PRO A 108 9.19 -16.91 7.89
CA PRO A 108 9.92 -15.88 7.18
C PRO A 108 9.79 -14.52 7.87
N HIS A 109 10.90 -13.80 7.86
CA HIS A 109 11.02 -12.48 8.48
C HIS A 109 11.75 -11.52 7.53
N ILE A 110 11.21 -10.31 7.38
CA ILE A 110 11.87 -9.22 6.63
C ILE A 110 12.03 -8.04 7.59
N GLY A 111 13.28 -7.64 7.86
CA GLY A 111 13.56 -6.47 8.68
C GLY A 111 12.97 -5.18 8.09
N THR A 112 12.62 -4.23 8.95
CA THR A 112 12.00 -2.95 8.56
C THR A 112 12.81 -2.21 7.49
N ASP A 113 14.14 -2.17 7.59
CA ASP A 113 15.00 -1.47 6.62
C ASP A 113 14.91 -2.09 5.23
N ILE A 114 14.86 -3.42 5.14
CA ILE A 114 14.70 -4.15 3.89
C ILE A 114 13.29 -3.92 3.35
N LEU A 115 12.27 -4.00 4.19
CA LEU A 115 10.88 -3.85 3.76
C LEU A 115 10.59 -2.44 3.23
N ILE A 116 11.19 -1.40 3.82
CA ILE A 116 11.15 -0.04 3.28
C ILE A 116 11.67 0.00 1.84
N ASN A 117 12.81 -0.65 1.57
CA ASN A 117 13.39 -0.71 0.23
C ASN A 117 12.50 -1.48 -0.75
N VAL A 118 11.94 -2.60 -0.33
CA VAL A 118 11.00 -3.42 -1.12
C VAL A 118 9.77 -2.62 -1.51
N VAL A 119 9.13 -1.95 -0.55
CA VAL A 119 7.94 -1.12 -0.78
C VAL A 119 8.23 0.02 -1.76
N GLU A 120 9.36 0.72 -1.58
CA GLU A 120 9.77 1.78 -2.50
C GLU A 120 10.06 1.24 -3.91
N ALA A 121 10.73 0.09 -4.02
CA ALA A 121 11.02 -0.53 -5.31
C ALA A 121 9.74 -0.98 -6.04
N MET A 122 8.77 -1.53 -5.32
CA MET A 122 7.44 -1.86 -5.85
C MET A 122 6.74 -0.61 -6.39
N ARG A 123 6.71 0.49 -5.63
CA ARG A 123 6.12 1.75 -6.08
C ARG A 123 6.77 2.24 -7.37
N ARG A 124 8.10 2.30 -7.41
CA ARG A 124 8.83 2.76 -8.60
C ARG A 124 8.53 1.91 -9.84
N GLU A 125 8.39 0.61 -9.67
CA GLU A 125 8.02 -0.27 -10.80
C GLU A 125 6.57 -0.01 -11.26
N ILE A 126 5.63 0.20 -10.33
CA ILE A 126 4.25 0.57 -10.65
C ILE A 126 4.22 1.91 -11.41
N GLU A 127 4.98 2.91 -10.95
CA GLU A 127 5.09 4.22 -11.60
C GLU A 127 5.69 4.10 -13.02
N LYS A 128 6.72 3.27 -13.19
CA LYS A 128 7.32 2.97 -14.50
C LYS A 128 6.33 2.32 -15.48
N MET A 129 5.42 1.50 -14.97
CA MET A 129 4.33 0.89 -15.75
C MET A 129 3.14 1.84 -15.98
N GLY A 130 3.23 3.11 -15.54
CA GLY A 130 2.21 4.15 -15.74
C GLY A 130 1.20 4.33 -14.61
N GLY A 131 1.41 3.68 -13.46
CA GLY A 131 0.69 3.98 -12.23
C GLY A 131 1.10 5.34 -11.64
N GLU A 132 0.30 5.85 -10.72
CA GLU A 132 0.55 7.13 -10.05
C GLU A 132 0.21 7.01 -8.58
N PHE A 133 1.06 7.57 -7.71
CA PHE A 133 0.83 7.64 -6.27
C PHE A 133 0.59 9.07 -5.84
N ARG A 134 -0.44 9.27 -5.02
CA ARG A 134 -0.75 10.56 -4.37
C ARG A 134 -0.75 10.36 -2.87
N PHE A 135 0.30 10.84 -2.23
CA PHE A 135 0.45 10.86 -0.78
C PHE A 135 -0.24 12.08 -0.18
N HIS A 136 -0.39 12.11 1.15
CA HIS A 136 -1.10 13.17 1.90
C HIS A 136 -2.49 13.46 1.32
N SER A 137 -3.12 12.41 0.81
CA SER A 137 -4.39 12.48 0.08
C SER A 137 -5.37 11.48 0.70
N GLN A 138 -6.33 11.99 1.44
CA GLN A 138 -7.35 11.17 2.08
C GLN A 138 -8.61 11.14 1.22
N VAL A 139 -9.11 9.95 0.90
CA VAL A 139 -10.47 9.82 0.37
C VAL A 139 -11.43 10.04 1.52
N THR A 140 -12.24 11.08 1.43
CA THR A 140 -13.17 11.50 2.48
C THR A 140 -14.61 11.15 2.16
N ASP A 141 -14.91 10.87 0.90
CA ASP A 141 -16.25 10.43 0.49
C ASP A 141 -16.23 9.69 -0.84
N LEU A 142 -17.28 8.89 -1.08
CA LEU A 142 -17.52 8.11 -2.29
C LEU A 142 -18.94 8.41 -2.78
N ILE A 143 -19.07 8.77 -4.07
CA ILE A 143 -20.36 8.96 -4.74
C ILE A 143 -20.47 7.90 -5.85
N PRO A 144 -20.96 6.68 -5.53
CA PRO A 144 -20.91 5.54 -6.46
C PRO A 144 -21.69 5.79 -7.75
N GLU A 145 -22.84 6.48 -7.68
CA GLU A 145 -23.72 6.78 -8.81
C GLU A 145 -23.01 7.65 -9.86
N GLU A 146 -22.16 8.57 -9.40
CA GLU A 146 -21.37 9.46 -10.27
C GLU A 146 -20.00 8.88 -10.62
N LYS A 147 -19.60 7.77 -9.98
CA LYS A 147 -18.23 7.21 -10.02
C LYS A 147 -17.18 8.24 -9.61
N VAL A 148 -17.46 8.99 -8.55
CA VAL A 148 -16.62 10.08 -8.04
C VAL A 148 -16.13 9.77 -6.63
N LEU A 149 -14.87 10.11 -6.40
CA LEU A 149 -14.18 10.11 -5.10
C LEU A 149 -13.95 11.56 -4.69
N ILE A 150 -14.15 11.85 -3.41
CA ILE A 150 -13.80 13.17 -2.82
C ILE A 150 -12.47 13.00 -2.08
N ILE A 151 -11.50 13.84 -2.42
CA ILE A 151 -10.16 13.84 -1.80
C ILE A 151 -10.03 15.09 -0.94
N ASN A 152 -9.61 14.90 0.32
CA ASN A 152 -9.38 15.99 1.28
C ASN A 152 -10.55 16.97 1.36
N GLU A 153 -11.81 16.47 1.31
CA GLU A 153 -13.06 17.24 1.36
C GLU A 153 -13.25 18.27 0.22
N LYS A 154 -12.41 18.28 -0.80
CA LYS A 154 -12.38 19.34 -1.83
C LYS A 154 -12.32 18.84 -3.25
N GLU A 155 -11.38 17.97 -3.56
CA GLU A 155 -11.10 17.55 -4.94
C GLU A 155 -11.99 16.39 -5.36
N LYS A 156 -12.62 16.48 -6.53
CA LYS A 156 -13.40 15.39 -7.13
C LYS A 156 -12.57 14.65 -8.17
N ILE A 157 -12.48 13.34 -8.04
CA ILE A 157 -11.78 12.47 -8.99
C ILE A 157 -12.76 11.42 -9.51
N ARG A 158 -12.83 11.24 -10.83
CA ARG A 158 -13.58 10.15 -11.45
C ARG A 158 -12.76 8.86 -11.44
N ALA A 159 -13.42 7.73 -11.18
CA ALA A 159 -12.80 6.42 -11.16
C ALA A 159 -13.57 5.45 -12.07
N GLY A 160 -12.86 4.74 -12.96
CA GLY A 160 -13.46 3.65 -13.73
C GLY A 160 -13.85 2.46 -12.85
N ALA A 161 -13.09 2.25 -11.79
CA ALA A 161 -13.36 1.36 -10.68
C ALA A 161 -12.65 1.88 -9.43
N ALA A 162 -13.21 1.68 -8.25
CA ALA A 162 -12.58 2.00 -6.97
C ALA A 162 -12.31 0.70 -6.19
N VAL A 163 -11.10 0.59 -5.63
CA VAL A 163 -10.68 -0.52 -4.77
C VAL A 163 -10.41 0.02 -3.38
N LEU A 164 -11.16 -0.44 -2.39
CA LEU A 164 -10.94 -0.10 -0.98
C LEU A 164 -9.87 -1.02 -0.39
N ALA A 165 -8.69 -0.47 -0.11
CA ALA A 165 -7.54 -1.18 0.46
C ALA A 165 -7.01 -0.48 1.74
N VAL A 166 -7.92 0.08 2.54
CA VAL A 166 -7.64 0.99 3.67
C VAL A 166 -7.20 0.28 4.96
N GLY A 167 -7.27 -1.05 4.99
CA GLY A 167 -6.82 -1.87 6.13
C GLY A 167 -7.78 -1.85 7.33
N HIS A 168 -7.42 -2.66 8.33
CA HIS A 168 -8.27 -2.88 9.51
C HIS A 168 -8.41 -1.62 10.39
N SER A 169 -7.40 -0.77 10.45
CA SER A 169 -7.42 0.47 11.26
C SER A 169 -8.47 1.49 10.79
N ALA A 170 -9.02 1.31 9.60
CA ALA A 170 -10.07 2.18 9.05
C ALA A 170 -11.48 1.60 9.18
N ARG A 171 -11.68 0.52 9.95
CA ARG A 171 -12.97 -0.17 10.11
C ARG A 171 -14.13 0.74 10.55
N ASP A 172 -13.84 1.76 11.32
CA ASP A 172 -14.85 2.68 11.86
C ASP A 172 -15.22 3.80 10.84
N THR A 173 -14.67 3.71 9.62
CA THR A 173 -14.94 4.64 8.50
C THR A 173 -16.02 4.09 7.54
N PHE A 174 -16.43 2.83 7.70
CA PHE A 174 -17.40 2.13 6.85
C PHE A 174 -18.79 2.10 7.45
#